data_a96130a639c61b0273e078539d3e5779
#
_entry.id   a96130a639c61b0273e078539d3e5779
#
_cell.length_a   1.000
_cell.length_b   1.000
_cell.length_c   1.000
_cell.angle_alpha   90.00
_cell.angle_beta   90.00
_cell.angle_gamma   90.00
#
_symmetry.space_group_name_H-M   'P 1'
#
loop_
_entity.id
_entity.type
_entity.pdbx_description
1 polymer ?
#
loop_
_entity_poly.entity_id
_entity_poly.type
_entity_poly.pdbx_seq_one_letter_code
_entity_poly.pdbx_strand_id
1 'polypeptide(L)'
;MNHRPEQTAPADIFYGVDEAKKYTQNSRMIQIQRTITKRALQMLAIPKGQPRLLLDIGCGSGISGSVLSEKGHLWVGTDISHAMLDVAAGREEVEGDLIHSDMGHGFGYRPGTFDGAISISALQWLCSAEKKIQNPYKRLNKFFASLYACLIKGARCAFQFYPSGPE
;
A
#
# COMPACT_ATOMS: atom_id res chain seq x y z
N MET A 1 1.03 -20.63 17.95
CA MET A 1 1.90 -19.56 17.43
C MET A 1 1.16 -18.88 16.30
N ASN A 2 0.83 -17.59 16.43
CA ASN A 2 0.21 -16.85 15.33
C ASN A 2 1.29 -16.58 14.27
N HIS A 3 1.35 -17.41 13.22
CA HIS A 3 2.18 -17.12 12.07
C HIS A 3 1.64 -15.88 11.36
N ARG A 4 2.51 -14.90 11.12
CA ARG A 4 2.17 -13.71 10.35
C ARG A 4 2.00 -14.10 8.87
N PRO A 5 1.06 -13.49 8.14
CA PRO A 5 0.79 -13.82 6.74
C PRO A 5 2.05 -13.83 5.85
N GLU A 6 2.91 -12.83 6.00
CA GLU A 6 4.15 -12.68 5.23
C GLU A 6 5.20 -13.78 5.50
N GLN A 7 4.99 -14.62 6.52
CA GLN A 7 5.83 -15.78 6.83
C GLN A 7 5.31 -17.09 6.24
N THR A 8 4.10 -17.08 5.68
CA THR A 8 3.43 -18.29 5.17
C THR A 8 3.50 -18.42 3.65
N ALA A 9 3.35 -17.32 2.92
CA ALA A 9 3.41 -17.30 1.45
C ALA A 9 3.72 -15.89 0.94
N PRO A 10 4.18 -15.72 -0.31
CA PRO A 10 4.23 -14.41 -0.98
C PRO A 10 2.86 -13.73 -1.02
N ALA A 11 2.82 -12.40 -1.02
CA ALA A 11 1.58 -11.63 -0.92
C ALA A 11 0.57 -11.95 -2.03
N ASP A 12 1.05 -12.13 -3.26
CA ASP A 12 0.25 -12.49 -4.44
C ASP A 12 -0.42 -13.87 -4.33
N ILE A 13 0.22 -14.79 -3.62
CA ILE A 13 -0.31 -16.14 -3.35
C ILE A 13 -1.22 -16.11 -2.12
N PHE A 14 -0.78 -15.45 -1.05
CA PHE A 14 -1.56 -15.37 0.20
C PHE A 14 -2.91 -14.70 -0.02
N TYR A 15 -2.92 -13.53 -0.68
CA TYR A 15 -4.15 -12.82 -1.00
C TYR A 15 -4.76 -13.28 -2.32
N GLY A 16 -5.07 -14.58 -2.41
CA GLY A 16 -5.91 -15.14 -3.49
C GLY A 16 -7.39 -14.73 -3.33
N VAL A 17 -8.24 -15.19 -4.28
CA VAL A 17 -9.66 -14.77 -4.38
C VAL A 17 -10.43 -14.90 -3.07
N ASP A 18 -10.30 -16.02 -2.35
CA ASP A 18 -11.05 -16.29 -1.13
C ASP A 18 -10.56 -15.41 0.03
N GLU A 19 -9.24 -15.25 0.18
CA GLU A 19 -8.67 -14.44 1.26
C GLU A 19 -8.92 -12.95 1.04
N ALA A 20 -8.87 -12.46 -0.19
CA ALA A 20 -9.21 -11.09 -0.54
C ALA A 20 -10.66 -10.75 -0.17
N LYS A 21 -11.61 -11.65 -0.44
CA LYS A 21 -13.01 -11.50 -0.04
C LYS A 21 -13.21 -11.50 1.47
N LYS A 22 -12.61 -12.47 2.18
CA LYS A 22 -12.67 -12.53 3.65
C LYS A 22 -12.10 -11.28 4.31
N TYR A 23 -10.95 -10.81 3.82
CA TYR A 23 -10.30 -9.60 4.33
C TYR A 23 -11.24 -8.39 4.23
N THR A 24 -11.89 -8.25 3.09
CA THR A 24 -12.77 -7.10 2.79
C THR A 24 -14.13 -7.19 3.49
N GLN A 25 -14.56 -8.37 3.94
CA GLN A 25 -15.80 -8.56 4.71
C GLN A 25 -15.60 -8.42 6.23
N ASN A 26 -14.36 -8.39 6.70
CA ASN A 26 -14.06 -8.27 8.12
C ASN A 26 -14.18 -6.81 8.60
N SER A 27 -15.31 -6.46 9.18
CA SER A 27 -15.62 -5.10 9.65
C SER A 27 -14.58 -4.56 10.66
N ARG A 28 -14.05 -5.42 11.54
CA ARG A 28 -13.00 -5.03 12.48
C ARG A 28 -11.70 -4.68 11.77
N MET A 29 -11.30 -5.47 10.78
CA MET A 29 -10.11 -5.22 9.98
C MET A 29 -10.26 -3.91 9.20
N ILE A 30 -11.41 -3.71 8.55
CA ILE A 30 -11.72 -2.46 7.84
C ILE A 30 -11.56 -1.25 8.76
N GLN A 31 -12.15 -1.31 9.96
CA GLN A 31 -12.07 -0.20 10.92
C GLN A 31 -10.63 0.09 11.36
N ILE A 32 -9.83 -0.95 11.60
CA ILE A 32 -8.40 -0.80 11.95
C ILE A 32 -7.64 -0.14 10.80
N GLN A 33 -7.80 -0.64 9.57
CA GLN A 33 -7.12 -0.11 8.39
C GLN A 33 -7.49 1.37 8.14
N ARG A 34 -8.77 1.70 8.25
CA ARG A 34 -9.25 3.09 8.14
C ARG A 34 -8.62 4.00 9.21
N THR A 35 -8.52 3.53 10.45
CA THR A 35 -7.93 4.30 11.56
C THR A 35 -6.44 4.57 11.31
N ILE A 36 -5.69 3.54 10.89
CA ILE A 36 -4.26 3.65 10.55
C ILE A 36 -4.07 4.61 9.36
N THR A 37 -4.90 4.49 8.32
CA THR A 37 -4.84 5.38 7.15
C THR A 37 -5.08 6.83 7.51
N LYS A 38 -6.08 7.13 8.37
CA LYS A 38 -6.32 8.49 8.86
C LYS A 38 -5.09 9.05 9.61
N ARG A 39 -4.41 8.20 10.39
CA ARG A 39 -3.17 8.59 11.07
C ARG A 39 -2.03 8.84 10.08
N ALA A 40 -1.85 7.98 9.08
CA ALA A 40 -0.87 8.16 8.03
C ALA A 40 -1.07 9.49 7.28
N LEU A 41 -2.31 9.83 6.92
CA LEU A 41 -2.65 11.13 6.31
C LEU A 41 -2.27 12.32 7.20
N GLN A 42 -2.52 12.24 8.51
CA GLN A 42 -2.10 13.31 9.43
C GLN A 42 -0.58 13.50 9.39
N MET A 43 0.20 12.40 9.26
CA MET A 43 1.66 12.45 9.19
C MET A 43 2.18 13.05 7.88
N LEU A 44 1.42 12.99 6.79
CA LEU A 44 1.76 13.69 5.55
C LEU A 44 1.71 15.21 5.71
N ALA A 45 0.99 15.71 6.72
CA ALA A 45 0.84 17.14 7.04
C ALA A 45 0.39 17.98 5.83
N ILE A 46 -0.52 17.45 5.02
CA ILE A 46 -1.10 18.16 3.89
C ILE A 46 -1.99 19.29 4.42
N PRO A 47 -1.85 20.53 3.89
CA PRO A 47 -2.71 21.62 4.28
C PRO A 47 -4.19 21.30 4.02
N LYS A 48 -5.07 21.68 4.96
CA LYS A 48 -6.53 21.45 4.81
C LYS A 48 -7.07 22.12 3.56
N GLY A 49 -8.01 21.45 2.90
CA GLY A 49 -8.70 21.98 1.72
C GLY A 49 -7.86 22.04 0.45
N GLN A 50 -6.69 21.41 0.45
CA GLN A 50 -5.84 21.28 -0.75
C GLN A 50 -5.86 19.84 -1.24
N PRO A 51 -6.60 19.51 -2.32
CA PRO A 51 -6.51 18.22 -2.98
C PRO A 51 -5.07 17.93 -3.41
N ARG A 52 -4.64 16.69 -3.25
CA ARG A 52 -3.29 16.21 -3.62
C ARG A 52 -3.41 14.91 -4.39
N LEU A 53 -2.43 14.64 -5.24
CA LEU A 53 -2.28 13.34 -5.88
C LEU A 53 -1.36 12.47 -5.03
N LEU A 54 -1.90 11.40 -4.45
CA LEU A 54 -1.19 10.52 -3.51
C LEU A 54 -0.97 9.14 -4.12
N LEU A 55 0.15 8.51 -3.77
CA LEU A 55 0.42 7.11 -4.09
C LEU A 55 0.06 6.23 -2.88
N ASP A 56 -0.85 5.27 -3.09
CA ASP A 56 -1.24 4.25 -2.11
C ASP A 56 -0.54 2.93 -2.42
N ILE A 57 0.50 2.61 -1.66
CA ILE A 57 1.41 1.49 -1.94
C ILE A 57 0.97 0.25 -1.17
N GLY A 58 0.62 -0.81 -1.89
CA GLY A 58 -0.01 -2.00 -1.32
C GLY A 58 -1.46 -1.69 -0.93
N CYS A 59 -2.22 -1.08 -1.85
CA CYS A 59 -3.58 -0.59 -1.60
C CYS A 59 -4.60 -1.69 -1.31
N GLY A 60 -4.26 -2.94 -1.61
CA GLY A 60 -5.12 -4.10 -1.40
C GLY A 60 -6.49 -3.92 -2.02
N SER A 61 -7.53 -4.16 -1.24
CA SER A 61 -8.94 -3.99 -1.65
C SER A 61 -9.43 -2.52 -1.61
N GLY A 62 -8.52 -1.53 -1.57
CA GLY A 62 -8.85 -0.12 -1.68
C GLY A 62 -9.40 0.54 -0.40
N ILE A 63 -9.25 -0.09 0.79
CA ILE A 63 -9.74 0.48 2.05
C ILE A 63 -9.00 1.80 2.38
N SER A 64 -7.70 1.86 2.20
CA SER A 64 -6.89 3.08 2.36
C SER A 64 -7.29 4.13 1.32
N GLY A 65 -7.41 3.73 0.06
CA GLY A 65 -7.82 4.61 -1.03
C GLY A 65 -9.18 5.27 -0.79
N SER A 66 -10.18 4.53 -0.30
CA SER A 66 -11.49 5.12 0.04
C SER A 66 -11.38 6.23 1.09
N VAL A 67 -10.45 6.10 2.06
CA VAL A 67 -10.18 7.17 3.04
C VAL A 67 -9.52 8.38 2.38
N LEU A 68 -8.65 8.17 1.36
CA LEU A 68 -8.06 9.26 0.60
C LEU A 68 -9.12 10.04 -0.18
N SER A 69 -10.04 9.34 -0.87
CA SER A 69 -11.19 9.95 -1.57
C SER A 69 -12.10 10.73 -0.62
N GLU A 70 -12.46 10.17 0.54
CA GLU A 70 -13.25 10.85 1.58
C GLU A 70 -12.60 12.15 2.07
N LYS A 71 -11.29 12.27 1.98
CA LYS A 71 -10.55 13.48 2.35
C LYS A 71 -10.31 14.44 1.18
N GLY A 72 -10.87 14.13 0.01
CA GLY A 72 -10.79 14.94 -1.19
C GLY A 72 -9.46 14.87 -1.92
N HIS A 73 -8.68 13.80 -1.71
CA HIS A 73 -7.44 13.56 -2.45
C HIS A 73 -7.68 12.67 -3.67
N LEU A 74 -6.96 12.93 -4.74
CA LEU A 74 -6.79 11.99 -5.84
C LEU A 74 -5.70 10.99 -5.47
N TRP A 75 -5.81 9.76 -5.96
CA TRP A 75 -4.83 8.75 -5.63
C TRP A 75 -4.69 7.69 -6.72
N VAL A 76 -3.50 7.09 -6.75
CA VAL A 76 -3.17 5.90 -7.54
C VAL A 76 -2.79 4.81 -6.55
N GLY A 77 -3.48 3.68 -6.61
CA GLY A 77 -3.19 2.50 -5.81
C GLY A 77 -2.37 1.47 -6.58
N THR A 78 -1.37 0.90 -5.94
CA THR A 78 -0.61 -0.23 -6.49
C THR A 78 -0.69 -1.43 -5.58
N ASP A 79 -0.89 -2.62 -6.15
CA ASP A 79 -0.82 -3.88 -5.40
C ASP A 79 -0.28 -5.00 -6.28
N ILE A 80 0.33 -6.01 -5.66
CA ILE A 80 0.84 -7.20 -6.34
C ILE A 80 -0.23 -8.27 -6.54
N SER A 81 -1.33 -8.24 -5.76
CA SER A 81 -2.42 -9.20 -5.84
C SER A 81 -3.51 -8.72 -6.78
N HIS A 82 -3.68 -9.42 -7.90
CA HIS A 82 -4.81 -9.21 -8.81
C HIS A 82 -6.15 -9.38 -8.10
N ALA A 83 -6.29 -10.40 -7.25
CA ALA A 83 -7.54 -10.67 -6.55
C ALA A 83 -7.94 -9.52 -5.61
N MET A 84 -6.97 -8.87 -4.97
CA MET A 84 -7.23 -7.66 -4.17
C MET A 84 -7.67 -6.48 -5.03
N LEU A 85 -7.00 -6.26 -6.16
CA LEU A 85 -7.36 -5.19 -7.09
C LEU A 85 -8.74 -5.42 -7.74
N ASP A 86 -9.11 -6.66 -8.05
CA ASP A 86 -10.45 -7.00 -8.55
C ASP A 86 -11.53 -6.67 -7.51
N VAL A 87 -11.27 -6.98 -6.23
CA VAL A 87 -12.17 -6.60 -5.14
C VAL A 87 -12.24 -5.08 -5.03
N ALA A 88 -11.11 -4.36 -5.12
CA ALA A 88 -11.07 -2.91 -5.06
C ALA A 88 -11.88 -2.28 -6.21
N ALA A 89 -11.69 -2.77 -7.43
CA ALA A 89 -12.40 -2.27 -8.62
C ALA A 89 -13.92 -2.49 -8.57
N GLY A 90 -14.39 -3.48 -7.82
CA GLY A 90 -15.82 -3.75 -7.62
C GLY A 90 -16.48 -2.91 -6.51
N ARG A 91 -15.73 -2.03 -5.83
CA ARG A 91 -16.24 -1.21 -4.72
C ARG A 91 -16.53 0.22 -5.16
N GLU A 92 -17.75 0.68 -4.96
CA GLU A 92 -18.20 2.01 -5.37
C GLU A 92 -17.42 3.16 -4.70
N GLU A 93 -16.94 2.94 -3.47
CA GLU A 93 -16.16 3.94 -2.72
C GLU A 93 -14.67 4.02 -3.11
N VAL A 94 -14.22 3.19 -4.06
CA VAL A 94 -12.85 3.19 -4.57
C VAL A 94 -12.81 3.98 -5.89
N GLU A 95 -12.43 5.25 -5.80
CA GLU A 95 -12.45 6.21 -6.92
C GLU A 95 -11.07 6.43 -7.55
N GLY A 96 -10.01 5.82 -7.02
CA GLY A 96 -8.64 5.99 -7.52
C GLY A 96 -8.31 5.03 -8.66
N ASP A 97 -7.24 5.33 -9.38
CA ASP A 97 -6.67 4.43 -10.37
C ASP A 97 -5.95 3.25 -9.69
N LEU A 98 -6.16 2.04 -10.23
CA LEU A 98 -5.59 0.81 -9.69
C LEU A 98 -4.57 0.23 -10.67
N ILE A 99 -3.37 -0.08 -10.17
CA ILE A 99 -2.27 -0.61 -10.99
C ILE A 99 -1.71 -1.89 -10.35
N HIS A 100 -1.70 -2.96 -11.13
CA HIS A 100 -1.02 -4.20 -10.74
C HIS A 100 0.49 -4.03 -10.86
N SER A 101 1.20 -4.04 -9.75
CA SER A 101 2.64 -3.82 -9.71
C SER A 101 3.29 -4.41 -8.46
N ASP A 102 4.46 -5.04 -8.63
CA ASP A 102 5.34 -5.40 -7.53
C ASP A 102 6.22 -4.21 -7.15
N MET A 103 5.96 -3.60 -5.98
CA MET A 103 6.72 -2.46 -5.48
C MET A 103 8.23 -2.75 -5.34
N GLY A 104 8.64 -4.01 -5.17
CA GLY A 104 10.04 -4.41 -5.11
C GLY A 104 10.77 -4.32 -6.45
N HIS A 105 10.05 -4.18 -7.56
CA HIS A 105 10.60 -3.87 -8.89
C HIS A 105 10.75 -2.36 -9.12
N GLY A 106 10.32 -1.54 -8.15
CA GLY A 106 10.30 -0.09 -8.26
C GLY A 106 9.11 0.43 -9.04
N PHE A 107 8.97 1.74 -9.07
CA PHE A 107 7.86 2.45 -9.71
C PHE A 107 8.31 3.07 -11.03
N GLY A 108 7.52 2.88 -12.10
CA GLY A 108 7.76 3.44 -13.43
C GLY A 108 7.08 4.79 -13.67
N TYR A 109 6.73 5.53 -12.61
CA TYR A 109 6.10 6.84 -12.75
C TYR A 109 7.11 7.92 -13.15
N ARG A 110 6.60 8.99 -13.78
CA ARG A 110 7.42 10.16 -14.09
C ARG A 110 7.95 10.80 -12.81
N PRO A 111 9.16 11.38 -12.82
CA PRO A 111 9.69 12.13 -11.70
C PRO A 111 8.74 13.25 -11.26
N GLY A 112 8.59 13.41 -9.92
CA GLY A 112 7.77 14.49 -9.36
C GLY A 112 6.27 14.38 -9.65
N THR A 113 5.73 13.16 -9.79
CA THR A 113 4.30 12.94 -10.06
C THR A 113 3.43 13.11 -8.81
N PHE A 114 3.87 12.60 -7.65
CA PHE A 114 3.02 12.51 -6.47
C PHE A 114 3.38 13.55 -5.40
N ASP A 115 2.37 14.12 -4.78
CA ASP A 115 2.49 15.05 -3.65
C ASP A 115 2.81 14.35 -2.32
N GLY A 116 2.66 13.04 -2.25
CA GLY A 116 2.94 12.22 -1.08
C GLY A 116 2.62 10.75 -1.32
N ALA A 117 2.97 9.89 -0.36
CA ALA A 117 2.66 8.48 -0.44
C ALA A 117 2.29 7.89 0.93
N ILE A 118 1.43 6.89 0.92
CA ILE A 118 1.16 6.05 2.10
C ILE A 118 1.41 4.58 1.76
N SER A 119 1.73 3.79 2.77
CA SER A 119 1.76 2.32 2.68
C SER A 119 1.31 1.74 4.00
N ILE A 120 0.22 1.00 3.98
CA ILE A 120 -0.40 0.46 5.19
C ILE A 120 -0.30 -1.07 5.17
N SER A 121 0.45 -1.63 6.11
CA SER A 121 0.63 -3.08 6.28
C SER A 121 1.18 -3.82 5.04
N ALA A 122 1.97 -3.14 4.20
CA ALA A 122 2.50 -3.74 2.97
C ALA A 122 4.03 -3.83 2.94
N LEU A 123 4.75 -2.90 3.53
CA LEU A 123 6.22 -2.82 3.40
C LEU A 123 6.96 -4.07 3.88
N GLN A 124 6.45 -4.77 4.91
CA GLN A 124 7.05 -6.01 5.43
C GLN A 124 7.16 -7.13 4.38
N TRP A 125 6.29 -7.13 3.38
CA TRP A 125 6.31 -8.13 2.30
C TRP A 125 7.56 -8.03 1.40
N LEU A 126 8.24 -6.87 1.37
CA LEU A 126 9.53 -6.75 0.67
C LEU A 126 10.66 -7.55 1.35
N CYS A 127 10.51 -7.81 2.64
CA CYS A 127 11.51 -8.50 3.46
C CYS A 127 11.22 -10.01 3.60
N SER A 128 10.09 -10.50 3.10
CA SER A 128 9.76 -11.93 3.18
C SER A 128 10.71 -12.74 2.30
N ALA A 129 11.41 -13.69 2.94
CA ALA A 129 12.54 -14.41 2.36
C ALA A 129 12.18 -15.63 1.47
N GLU A 130 10.92 -15.81 1.12
CA GLU A 130 10.44 -17.05 0.50
C GLU A 130 10.87 -17.28 -0.96
N LYS A 131 11.25 -16.23 -1.66
CA LYS A 131 11.96 -16.41 -2.93
C LYS A 131 13.46 -16.35 -2.66
N LYS A 132 14.10 -17.50 -2.42
CA LYS A 132 15.58 -17.66 -2.25
C LYS A 132 16.43 -16.93 -3.31
N ILE A 133 15.80 -16.43 -4.37
CA ILE A 133 16.40 -15.73 -5.51
C ILE A 133 16.33 -14.20 -5.34
N GLN A 134 15.47 -13.67 -4.47
CA GLN A 134 15.27 -12.22 -4.34
C GLN A 134 16.00 -11.68 -3.11
N ASN A 135 16.98 -10.82 -3.36
CA ASN A 135 17.72 -10.13 -2.30
C ASN A 135 16.84 -8.97 -1.74
N PRO A 136 16.38 -9.04 -0.46
CA PRO A 136 15.53 -8.02 0.15
C PRO A 136 16.16 -6.62 0.11
N TYR A 137 17.48 -6.52 0.29
CA TYR A 137 18.22 -5.25 0.21
C TYR A 137 18.11 -4.60 -1.15
N LYS A 138 18.25 -5.36 -2.24
CA LYS A 138 18.10 -4.83 -3.60
C LYS A 138 16.68 -4.36 -3.85
N ARG A 139 15.70 -5.10 -3.34
CA ARG A 139 14.28 -4.74 -3.47
C ARG A 139 13.95 -3.45 -2.71
N LEU A 140 14.38 -3.34 -1.46
CA LEU A 140 14.20 -2.13 -0.65
C LEU A 140 14.89 -0.92 -1.28
N ASN A 141 16.14 -1.06 -1.73
CA ASN A 141 16.85 0.03 -2.40
C ASN A 141 16.13 0.50 -3.66
N LYS A 142 15.68 -0.43 -4.50
CA LYS A 142 14.95 -0.11 -5.72
C LYS A 142 13.61 0.56 -5.42
N PHE A 143 12.89 0.05 -4.42
CA PHE A 143 11.65 0.63 -3.92
C PHE A 143 11.85 2.09 -3.50
N PHE A 144 12.75 2.35 -2.55
CA PHE A 144 12.96 3.70 -2.04
C PHE A 144 13.53 4.67 -3.06
N ALA A 145 14.46 4.21 -3.94
CA ALA A 145 15.02 5.04 -4.99
C ALA A 145 13.94 5.47 -6.00
N SER A 146 13.09 4.55 -6.45
CA SER A 146 12.01 4.86 -7.39
C SER A 146 10.88 5.68 -6.74
N LEU A 147 10.57 5.42 -5.46
CA LEU A 147 9.62 6.24 -4.71
C LEU A 147 10.12 7.67 -4.58
N TYR A 148 11.37 7.85 -4.18
CA TYR A 148 11.98 9.18 -4.09
C TYR A 148 11.90 9.93 -5.42
N ALA A 149 12.18 9.26 -6.54
CA ALA A 149 12.14 9.87 -7.87
C ALA A 149 10.73 10.32 -8.28
N CYS A 150 9.69 9.55 -7.97
CA CYS A 150 8.32 9.89 -8.37
C CYS A 150 7.60 10.90 -7.46
N LEU A 151 8.21 11.29 -6.35
CA LEU A 151 7.67 12.29 -5.43
C LEU A 151 8.13 13.70 -5.79
N ILE A 152 7.28 14.70 -5.57
CA ILE A 152 7.69 16.11 -5.66
C ILE A 152 8.69 16.45 -4.55
N LYS A 153 9.48 17.50 -4.74
CA LYS A 153 10.40 18.00 -3.71
C LYS A 153 9.63 18.41 -2.44
N GLY A 154 10.04 17.86 -1.29
CA GLY A 154 9.42 18.13 0.01
C GLY A 154 8.18 17.27 0.30
N ALA A 155 7.79 16.37 -0.59
CA ALA A 155 6.73 15.41 -0.32
C ALA A 155 7.08 14.51 0.89
N ARG A 156 6.05 14.11 1.63
CA ARG A 156 6.17 13.19 2.76
C ARG A 156 5.60 11.84 2.42
N CYS A 157 6.17 10.80 3.05
CA CYS A 157 5.64 9.44 3.02
C CYS A 157 5.33 8.96 4.43
N ALA A 158 4.25 8.19 4.57
CA ALA A 158 3.91 7.54 5.83
C ALA A 158 3.79 6.02 5.61
N PHE A 159 4.59 5.26 6.36
CA PHE A 159 4.62 3.81 6.31
C PHE A 159 4.16 3.23 7.64
N GLN A 160 3.18 2.34 7.58
CA GLN A 160 2.87 1.46 8.70
C GLN A 160 3.22 0.02 8.31
N PHE A 161 4.00 -0.65 9.12
CA PHE A 161 4.42 -2.02 8.90
C PHE A 161 4.70 -2.73 10.23
N TYR A 162 4.80 -4.05 10.15
CA TYR A 162 5.17 -4.89 11.29
C TYR A 162 6.63 -5.28 11.17
N PRO A 163 7.52 -4.88 12.11
CA PRO A 163 8.91 -5.30 12.07
C PRO A 163 9.03 -6.82 12.26
N SER A 164 9.94 -7.45 11.50
CA SER A 164 10.32 -8.83 11.75
C SER A 164 11.35 -8.86 12.88
N GLY A 165 10.99 -9.41 14.02
CA GLY A 165 11.89 -9.54 15.16
C GLY A 165 11.13 -9.91 16.44
N PRO A 166 11.82 -10.42 17.46
CA PRO A 166 11.19 -10.58 18.77
C PRO A 166 10.79 -9.20 19.31
N GLU A 167 9.58 -9.14 19.84
CA GLU A 167 9.11 -8.00 20.64
C GLU A 167 9.92 -7.89 21.93
#